data_12f9c3d50427d516d4bdb7fca2b93b54
#
_entry.id   12f9c3d50427d516d4bdb7fca2b93b54
#
_cell.length_a   1.000
_cell.length_b   1.000
_cell.length_c   1.000
_cell.angle_alpha   90.00
_cell.angle_beta   90.00
_cell.angle_gamma   90.00
#
_symmetry.space_group_name_H-M   'P 1'
#
loop_
_entity.id
_entity.type
_entity.pdbx_description
1 polymer ?
#
loop_
_entity_poly.entity_id
_entity_poly.type
_entity_poly.pdbx_seq_one_letter_code
_entity_poly.pdbx_strand_id
1 'polypeptide(L)'
;MVLARSIKGGEAMLVRFENARDIEAGQMLVFDVAGIKVNIASVDGQLHAFDDTCTHRACSLAKGKLDGTTVTCPCHGSQFDVTTGEVLRGPAQQPVRSRLVQIEGESLLVES
;
A
#
# COMPACT_ATOMS: atom_id res chain seq x y z
N MET A 1 13.95 11.15 -7.49
CA MET A 1 13.32 12.47 -7.33
C MET A 1 11.84 12.32 -7.02
N VAL A 2 11.35 13.10 -6.08
CA VAL A 2 9.95 13.07 -5.68
C VAL A 2 9.26 14.34 -6.17
N LEU A 3 8.13 14.18 -6.85
CA LEU A 3 7.33 15.28 -7.37
C LEU A 3 5.91 15.12 -6.86
N ALA A 4 5.41 16.11 -6.13
CA ALA A 4 4.06 16.10 -5.59
C ALA A 4 3.13 16.96 -6.42
N ARG A 5 1.89 16.50 -6.59
CA ARG A 5 0.86 17.27 -7.26
C ARG A 5 -0.52 16.94 -6.70
N SER A 6 -1.46 17.90 -6.79
CA SER A 6 -2.82 17.69 -6.32
C SER A 6 -3.58 16.72 -7.21
N ILE A 7 -4.44 15.93 -6.60
CA ILE A 7 -5.39 15.13 -7.34
C ILE A 7 -6.73 15.86 -7.41
N LYS A 8 -7.49 15.51 -8.45
CA LYS A 8 -8.76 16.16 -8.73
C LYS A 8 -9.74 16.00 -7.57
N GLY A 9 -10.35 17.09 -7.18
CA GLY A 9 -11.44 17.11 -6.20
C GLY A 9 -11.01 16.87 -4.77
N GLY A 10 -9.72 16.77 -4.53
CA GLY A 10 -9.21 16.45 -3.21
C GLY A 10 -8.11 17.37 -2.77
N GLU A 11 -7.79 17.26 -1.50
CA GLU A 11 -6.65 17.94 -0.91
C GLU A 11 -5.43 17.04 -0.84
N ALA A 12 -5.60 15.77 -1.21
CA ALA A 12 -4.50 14.82 -1.23
C ALA A 12 -3.50 15.16 -2.33
N MET A 13 -2.25 14.91 -2.05
CA MET A 13 -1.16 15.10 -3.00
C MET A 13 -0.68 13.76 -3.50
N LEU A 14 -0.24 13.72 -4.75
CA LEU A 14 0.37 12.53 -5.32
C LEU A 14 1.88 12.69 -5.31
N VAL A 15 2.56 11.72 -4.77
CA VAL A 15 4.02 11.66 -4.74
C VAL A 15 4.48 10.74 -5.86
N ARG A 16 5.41 11.23 -6.70
CA ARG A 16 5.88 10.51 -7.87
C ARG A 16 7.12 9.69 -7.57
N PHE A 17 7.09 8.43 -7.97
CA PHE A 17 8.25 7.52 -7.95
C PHE A 17 8.56 7.10 -9.36
N GLU A 18 9.68 7.58 -9.90
CA GLU A 18 10.05 7.30 -11.29
C GLU A 18 10.58 5.89 -11.45
N ASN A 19 10.27 5.26 -12.59
CA ASN A 19 10.72 3.92 -12.94
C ASN A 19 10.34 2.86 -11.90
N ALA A 20 9.16 3.02 -11.28
CA ALA A 20 8.77 2.18 -10.15
C ALA A 20 7.50 1.37 -10.39
N ARG A 21 6.99 1.33 -11.63
CA ARG A 21 5.71 0.66 -11.90
C ARG A 21 5.81 -0.87 -11.96
N ASP A 22 7.02 -1.42 -12.12
CA ASP A 22 7.20 -2.85 -12.38
C ASP A 22 7.22 -3.64 -11.08
N ILE A 23 6.03 -3.90 -10.54
CA ILE A 23 5.83 -4.75 -9.39
C ILE A 23 5.15 -6.02 -9.88
N GLU A 24 5.81 -7.15 -9.71
CA GLU A 24 5.30 -8.42 -10.21
C GLU A 24 4.06 -8.86 -9.44
N ALA A 25 3.16 -9.59 -10.13
CA ALA A 25 1.96 -10.12 -9.51
C ALA A 25 2.30 -10.95 -8.28
N GLY A 26 1.61 -10.68 -7.18
CA GLY A 26 1.87 -11.33 -5.89
C GLY A 26 2.98 -10.71 -5.08
N GLN A 27 3.62 -9.66 -5.59
CA GLN A 27 4.72 -8.98 -4.90
C GLN A 27 4.21 -7.75 -4.16
N MET A 28 4.87 -7.43 -3.05
CA MET A 28 4.66 -6.20 -2.29
C MET A 28 5.97 -5.44 -2.17
N LEU A 29 5.93 -4.13 -2.38
CA LEU A 29 7.09 -3.26 -2.17
C LEU A 29 6.69 -2.10 -1.26
N VAL A 30 7.63 -1.66 -0.43
CA VAL A 30 7.39 -0.54 0.48
C VAL A 30 8.06 0.71 -0.05
N PHE A 31 7.30 1.80 -0.09
CA PHE A 31 7.79 3.13 -0.49
C PHE A 31 7.64 4.08 0.69
N ASP A 32 8.60 5.00 0.81
CA ASP A 32 8.47 6.09 1.77
C ASP A 32 7.73 7.23 1.08
N VAL A 33 6.50 7.50 1.53
CA VAL A 33 5.64 8.52 0.96
C VAL A 33 5.45 9.61 2.00
N ALA A 34 6.20 10.69 1.85
CA ALA A 34 6.17 11.83 2.79
C ALA A 34 6.39 11.40 4.25
N GLY A 35 7.31 10.47 4.47
CA GLY A 35 7.65 9.98 5.81
C GLY A 35 6.83 8.80 6.29
N ILE A 36 5.86 8.34 5.51
CA ILE A 36 5.00 7.22 5.86
C ILE A 36 5.38 6.01 5.00
N LYS A 37 5.53 4.85 5.61
CA LYS A 37 5.77 3.60 4.88
C LYS A 37 4.47 3.13 4.23
N VAL A 38 4.45 3.08 2.92
CA VAL A 38 3.29 2.66 2.14
C VAL A 38 3.64 1.38 1.39
N ASN A 39 2.77 0.38 1.53
CA ASN A 39 2.91 -0.90 0.85
C ASN A 39 2.15 -0.82 -0.47
N ILE A 40 2.79 -1.21 -1.56
CA ILE A 40 2.13 -1.33 -2.85
C ILE A 40 2.15 -2.79 -3.24
N ALA A 41 0.97 -3.38 -3.31
CA ALA A 41 0.78 -4.79 -3.64
C ALA A 41 0.26 -4.93 -5.05
N SER A 42 0.81 -5.88 -5.80
CA SER A 42 0.36 -6.18 -7.15
C SER A 42 -0.51 -7.44 -7.11
N VAL A 43 -1.78 -7.29 -7.51
CA VAL A 43 -2.74 -8.39 -7.52
C VAL A 43 -3.42 -8.42 -8.89
N ASP A 44 -3.21 -9.51 -9.63
CA ASP A 44 -3.84 -9.71 -10.94
C ASP A 44 -3.67 -8.52 -11.89
N GLY A 45 -2.49 -7.95 -11.90
CA GLY A 45 -2.15 -6.83 -12.78
C GLY A 45 -2.59 -5.47 -12.26
N GLN A 46 -3.21 -5.40 -11.09
CA GLN A 46 -3.61 -4.15 -10.47
C GLN A 46 -2.77 -3.85 -9.25
N LEU A 47 -2.46 -2.57 -9.05
CA LEU A 47 -1.70 -2.12 -7.89
C LEU A 47 -2.65 -1.57 -6.82
N HIS A 48 -2.37 -1.92 -5.58
CA HIS A 48 -3.13 -1.44 -4.42
C HIS A 48 -2.14 -0.89 -3.41
N ALA A 49 -2.38 0.33 -2.94
CA ALA A 49 -1.51 0.98 -1.97
C ALA A 49 -2.23 1.13 -0.63
N PHE A 50 -1.53 0.84 0.44
CA PHE A 50 -2.05 0.95 1.80
C PHE A 50 -0.88 1.15 2.76
N ASP A 51 -1.17 1.68 3.95
CA ASP A 51 -0.12 1.87 4.94
C ASP A 51 0.45 0.51 5.35
N ASP A 52 1.76 0.41 5.33
CA ASP A 52 2.47 -0.86 5.57
C ASP A 52 2.48 -1.28 7.03
N THR A 53 2.26 -0.33 7.94
CA THR A 53 2.36 -0.59 9.36
C THR A 53 1.09 -1.24 9.89
N CYS A 54 1.21 -2.45 10.41
CA CYS A 54 0.08 -3.17 11.02
C CYS A 54 -0.46 -2.36 12.20
N THR A 55 -1.78 -2.18 12.23
CA THR A 55 -2.43 -1.36 13.25
C THR A 55 -2.42 -2.00 14.63
N HIS A 56 -2.12 -3.29 14.72
CA HIS A 56 -2.02 -3.99 15.99
C HIS A 56 -0.66 -3.80 16.66
N ARG A 57 0.44 -4.08 15.94
CA ARG A 57 1.78 -4.11 16.55
C ARG A 57 2.86 -3.41 15.72
N ALA A 58 2.51 -2.58 14.81
CA ALA A 58 3.45 -1.80 13.99
C ALA A 58 4.46 -2.65 13.20
N CYS A 59 4.14 -3.92 12.93
CA CYS A 59 4.96 -4.75 12.06
C CYS A 59 4.74 -4.38 10.60
N SER A 60 5.76 -4.58 9.78
CA SER A 60 5.64 -4.35 8.34
C SER A 60 4.82 -5.44 7.69
N LEU A 61 3.72 -5.07 7.04
CA LEU A 61 2.88 -6.02 6.32
C LEU A 61 3.59 -6.60 5.10
N ALA A 62 4.53 -5.85 4.53
CA ALA A 62 5.31 -6.33 3.38
C ALA A 62 6.21 -7.51 3.73
N LYS A 63 6.51 -7.71 5.01
CA LYS A 63 7.28 -8.86 5.48
C LYS A 63 6.39 -10.08 5.73
N GLY A 64 5.09 -9.90 5.60
CA GLY A 64 4.11 -10.97 5.75
C GLY A 64 3.83 -11.65 4.43
N LYS A 65 2.62 -12.14 4.31
CA LYS A 65 2.21 -12.95 3.16
C LYS A 65 1.04 -12.30 2.44
N LEU A 66 1.14 -12.22 1.12
CA LEU A 66 0.06 -11.78 0.26
C LEU A 66 -0.54 -13.00 -0.43
N ASP A 67 -1.84 -13.21 -0.23
CA ASP A 67 -2.57 -14.30 -0.86
C ASP A 67 -3.84 -13.71 -1.49
N GLY A 68 -3.85 -13.61 -2.82
CA GLY A 68 -4.93 -12.91 -3.52
C GLY A 68 -4.98 -11.46 -3.07
N THR A 69 -6.11 -11.04 -2.49
CA THR A 69 -6.32 -9.69 -1.98
C THR A 69 -6.12 -9.59 -0.46
N THR A 70 -5.63 -10.64 0.18
CA THR A 70 -5.45 -10.69 1.62
C THR A 70 -3.98 -10.62 1.98
N VAL A 71 -3.61 -9.66 2.82
CA VAL A 71 -2.26 -9.61 3.40
C VAL A 71 -2.34 -10.06 4.86
N THR A 72 -1.39 -10.90 5.27
CA THR A 72 -1.30 -11.41 6.63
C THR A 72 -0.08 -10.82 7.32
N CYS A 73 -0.31 -10.19 8.47
CA CYS A 73 0.77 -9.64 9.29
C CYS A 73 1.64 -10.76 9.84
N PRO A 74 2.98 -10.65 9.73
CA PRO A 74 3.86 -11.73 10.17
C PRO A 74 3.95 -11.88 11.69
N CYS A 75 3.53 -10.86 12.45
CA CYS A 75 3.70 -10.87 13.90
C CYS A 75 2.64 -11.70 14.62
N HIS A 76 1.35 -11.42 14.38
CA HIS A 76 0.27 -12.09 15.12
C HIS A 76 -0.87 -12.55 14.22
N GLY A 77 -0.67 -12.55 12.90
CA GLY A 77 -1.63 -13.13 11.98
C GLY A 77 -2.84 -12.27 11.63
N SER A 78 -2.84 -10.98 11.98
CA SER A 78 -3.90 -10.07 11.53
C SER A 78 -3.97 -10.06 10.02
N GLN A 79 -5.18 -10.02 9.47
CA GLN A 79 -5.37 -10.00 8.02
C GLN A 79 -6.13 -8.75 7.58
N PHE A 80 -5.73 -8.19 6.45
CA PHE A 80 -6.32 -7.00 5.88
C PHE A 80 -6.59 -7.22 4.40
N ASP A 81 -7.66 -6.59 3.92
CA ASP A 81 -7.97 -6.55 2.49
C ASP A 81 -7.13 -5.44 1.86
N VAL A 82 -6.23 -5.78 0.93
CA VAL A 82 -5.34 -4.79 0.31
C VAL A 82 -6.10 -3.81 -0.59
N THR A 83 -7.31 -4.13 -1.01
CA THR A 83 -8.11 -3.25 -1.87
C THR A 83 -8.82 -2.16 -1.10
N THR A 84 -9.12 -2.38 0.18
CA THR A 84 -9.88 -1.44 1.01
C THR A 84 -9.18 -1.02 2.30
N GLY A 85 -8.24 -1.84 2.76
CA GLY A 85 -7.58 -1.66 4.06
C GLY A 85 -8.34 -2.26 5.22
N GLU A 86 -9.52 -2.84 4.99
CA GLU A 86 -10.35 -3.38 6.07
C GLU A 86 -9.71 -4.56 6.75
N VAL A 87 -9.98 -4.68 8.07
CA VAL A 87 -9.57 -5.85 8.85
C VAL A 87 -10.44 -7.03 8.47
N LEU A 88 -9.80 -8.13 8.08
CA LEU A 88 -10.48 -9.39 7.79
C LEU A 88 -10.35 -10.36 8.97
N ARG A 89 -9.26 -10.23 9.73
CA ARG A 89 -9.00 -11.11 10.87
C ARG A 89 -8.17 -10.37 11.92
N GLY A 90 -8.57 -10.48 13.20
CA GLY A 90 -7.80 -9.93 14.31
C GLY A 90 -6.50 -10.68 14.55
N PRO A 91 -5.71 -10.20 15.51
CA PRO A 91 -6.08 -9.27 16.61
C PRO A 91 -6.19 -7.78 16.27
N ALA A 92 -5.79 -7.34 15.08
CA ALA A 92 -5.97 -5.94 14.71
C ALA A 92 -7.46 -5.57 14.72
N GLN A 93 -7.78 -4.37 15.20
CA GLN A 93 -9.14 -3.86 15.29
C GLN A 93 -9.39 -2.65 14.40
N GLN A 94 -8.33 -2.05 13.88
CA GLN A 94 -8.42 -0.87 13.04
C GLN A 94 -7.95 -1.18 11.63
N PRO A 95 -8.59 -0.61 10.60
CA PRO A 95 -8.13 -0.80 9.22
C PRO A 95 -6.79 -0.11 9.03
N VAL A 96 -6.04 -0.54 8.00
CA VAL A 96 -4.94 0.24 7.48
C VAL A 96 -5.50 1.23 6.47
N ARG A 97 -4.86 2.39 6.35
CA ARG A 97 -5.32 3.40 5.40
C ARG A 97 -5.04 2.94 3.98
N SER A 98 -6.08 2.89 3.15
CA SER A 98 -5.96 2.69 1.72
C SER A 98 -5.55 4.00 1.07
N ARG A 99 -4.64 3.94 0.08
CA ARG A 99 -4.15 5.11 -0.62
C ARG A 99 -4.32 4.95 -2.12
N LEU A 100 -4.61 6.05 -2.80
CA LEU A 100 -4.68 6.05 -4.25
C LEU A 100 -3.30 5.78 -4.83
N VAL A 101 -3.24 4.92 -5.83
CA VAL A 101 -2.04 4.68 -6.62
C VAL A 101 -2.41 4.71 -8.09
N GLN A 102 -1.60 5.40 -8.90
CA GLN A 102 -1.81 5.52 -10.34
C GLN A 102 -0.52 5.24 -11.08
N ILE A 103 -0.64 4.69 -12.27
CA ILE A 103 0.49 4.49 -13.16
C ILE A 103 0.49 5.63 -14.17
N GLU A 104 1.65 6.26 -14.35
CA GLU A 104 1.84 7.32 -15.35
C GLU A 104 3.16 7.04 -16.08
N GLY A 105 3.09 6.50 -17.29
CA GLY A 105 4.27 6.05 -18.02
C GLY A 105 4.98 4.94 -17.27
N GLU A 106 6.26 5.15 -16.94
CA GLU A 106 7.05 4.20 -16.15
C GLU A 106 7.01 4.50 -14.65
N SER A 107 6.23 5.50 -14.25
CA SER A 107 6.23 6.01 -12.88
C SER A 107 4.97 5.63 -12.12
N LEU A 108 5.05 5.68 -10.80
CA LEU A 108 3.91 5.55 -9.89
C LEU A 108 3.63 6.88 -9.23
N LEU A 109 2.35 7.21 -9.10
CA LEU A 109 1.87 8.32 -8.31
C LEU A 109 1.10 7.74 -7.14
N VAL A 110 1.50 8.11 -5.92
CA VAL A 110 0.93 7.54 -4.70
C VAL A 110 0.44 8.65 -3.79
N GLU A 111 -0.77 8.51 -3.31
CA GLU A 111 -1.39 9.47 -2.39
C GLU A 111 -0.61 9.59 -1.09
N SER A 112 -0.29 10.82 -0.72
CA SER A 112 0.39 11.10 0.53
C SER A 112 -0.57 11.27 1.71
#